data_a670ef9e6a538abc7b5feaf2200d0189
#
_entry.id   a670ef9e6a538abc7b5feaf2200d0189
#
_cell.length_a   1.000
_cell.length_b   1.000
_cell.length_c   1.000
_cell.angle_alpha   90.00
_cell.angle_beta   90.00
_cell.angle_gamma   90.00
#
_symmetry.space_group_name_H-M   'P 1'
#
loop_
_entity.id
_entity.type
_entity.pdbx_description
1 polymer ?
#
loop_
_entity_poly.entity_id
_entity_poly.type
_entity_poly.pdbx_seq_one_letter_code
_entity_poly.pdbx_strand_id
1 'polypeptide(L)'
;MGTSSGSTDVAYCGDSLMGVSIAIAVVQILVVAARFYARSVQRVAYAIDDYLIIPSLIASLGQSALYIILLKIGGLGYHLEYVMQTPEKLVNLQKGLVANQILDFPFIVTPAKISILLFYIRIFSTPKFRMIAYTVGFIVLGHGIGVLFAAIFQCSPVQYAWDKTIQGGSCFDQQAFYRYVSPPNILTDVLILAMPLPFVWKLHTRMTQKLALTGVFILGGLGTVASILRMTIFFQENALTDPTWASINLGIWTVIEAGIIIISACLPSIWPLIVRILPRKLMSKHSSKTRGHHYTASNAKVKVGDGFSRLGENITGEADKWPLDMNRSHESPSTSIHGQILSKGESISLRSLDETQQEPRYS
;
A
#
# COMPACT_ATOMS: atom_id res chain seq x y z
N MET A 1 -42.24 2.32 51.93
CA MET A 1 -41.90 3.12 50.78
C MET A 1 -40.43 2.92 50.49
N GLY A 2 -40.13 1.98 49.64
CA GLY A 2 -38.76 1.67 49.21
C GLY A 2 -38.48 2.41 47.92
N THR A 3 -37.61 3.40 47.98
CA THR A 3 -37.08 4.07 46.82
C THR A 3 -36.06 3.16 46.16
N SER A 4 -36.50 2.37 45.18
CA SER A 4 -35.58 1.71 44.26
C SER A 4 -34.95 2.79 43.38
N SER A 5 -33.73 3.22 43.70
CA SER A 5 -32.85 3.94 42.80
C SER A 5 -32.52 3.00 41.64
N GLY A 6 -33.36 3.01 40.61
CA GLY A 6 -33.05 2.42 39.33
C GLY A 6 -31.89 3.17 38.73
N SER A 7 -30.67 2.67 38.90
CA SER A 7 -29.58 3.00 38.00
C SER A 7 -30.02 2.46 36.62
N THR A 8 -30.52 3.35 35.76
CA THR A 8 -30.65 3.03 34.35
C THR A 8 -29.23 2.82 33.82
N ASP A 9 -28.77 1.55 33.82
CA ASP A 9 -27.55 1.18 33.15
C ASP A 9 -27.72 1.52 31.66
N VAL A 10 -27.20 2.68 31.28
CA VAL A 10 -27.24 3.12 29.89
C VAL A 10 -26.31 2.17 29.11
N ALA A 11 -26.90 1.36 28.25
CA ALA A 11 -26.14 0.40 27.46
C ALA A 11 -25.04 1.13 26.66
N TYR A 12 -23.81 0.64 26.77
CA TYR A 12 -22.62 1.18 26.11
C TYR A 12 -21.81 0.07 25.43
N CYS A 13 -21.46 0.24 24.17
CA CYS A 13 -20.73 -0.75 23.39
C CYS A 13 -19.38 -0.25 22.81
N GLY A 14 -18.91 0.92 23.25
CA GLY A 14 -17.74 1.58 22.68
C GLY A 14 -16.39 0.95 22.99
N ASP A 15 -16.29 0.10 24.03
CA ASP A 15 -15.01 -0.50 24.46
C ASP A 15 -14.37 -1.39 23.40
N SER A 16 -15.17 -2.08 22.60
CA SER A 16 -14.70 -2.89 21.49
C SER A 16 -14.02 -2.06 20.40
N LEU A 17 -14.59 -0.93 20.03
CA LEU A 17 -13.96 -0.02 19.04
C LEU A 17 -12.67 0.59 19.58
N MET A 18 -12.63 0.97 20.85
CA MET A 18 -11.44 1.49 21.49
C MET A 18 -10.32 0.44 21.49
N GLY A 19 -10.60 -0.79 21.91
CA GLY A 19 -9.64 -1.89 21.94
C GLY A 19 -9.09 -2.21 20.54
N VAL A 20 -9.95 -2.32 19.53
CA VAL A 20 -9.54 -2.58 18.14
C VAL A 20 -8.71 -1.42 17.60
N SER A 21 -9.10 -0.16 17.85
CA SER A 21 -8.35 1.02 17.38
C SER A 21 -6.93 1.06 17.94
N ILE A 22 -6.77 0.79 19.23
CA ILE A 22 -5.44 0.75 19.86
C ILE A 22 -4.61 -0.42 19.33
N ALA A 23 -5.20 -1.63 19.24
CA ALA A 23 -4.49 -2.81 18.76
C ALA A 23 -3.99 -2.63 17.33
N ILE A 24 -4.85 -2.15 16.43
CA ILE A 24 -4.49 -1.90 15.01
C ILE A 24 -3.44 -0.79 14.90
N ALA A 25 -3.57 0.30 15.67
CA ALA A 25 -2.58 1.39 15.68
C ALA A 25 -1.18 0.88 16.07
N VAL A 26 -1.07 0.07 17.12
CA VAL A 26 0.19 -0.54 17.54
C VAL A 26 0.76 -1.44 16.45
N VAL A 27 -0.05 -2.32 15.87
CA VAL A 27 0.40 -3.22 14.79
C VAL A 27 0.87 -2.43 13.58
N GLN A 28 0.17 -1.37 13.16
CA GLN A 28 0.56 -0.52 12.04
C GLN A 28 1.91 0.15 12.29
N ILE A 29 2.14 0.72 13.47
CA ILE A 29 3.42 1.35 13.84
C ILE A 29 4.54 0.31 13.74
N LEU A 30 4.37 -0.87 14.32
CA LEU A 30 5.38 -1.93 14.30
C LEU A 30 5.69 -2.41 12.88
N VAL A 31 4.66 -2.60 12.05
CA VAL A 31 4.83 -3.08 10.67
C VAL A 31 5.47 -2.03 9.79
N VAL A 32 5.10 -0.75 9.91
CA VAL A 32 5.73 0.34 9.15
C VAL A 32 7.18 0.54 9.61
N ALA A 33 7.47 0.50 10.92
CA ALA A 33 8.85 0.53 11.43
C ALA A 33 9.67 -0.65 10.89
N ALA A 34 9.10 -1.87 10.88
CA ALA A 34 9.73 -3.05 10.32
C ALA A 34 10.00 -2.90 8.80
N ARG A 35 9.13 -2.22 8.04
CA ARG A 35 9.35 -1.91 6.61
C ARG A 35 10.61 -1.06 6.43
N PHE A 36 10.74 0.05 7.17
CA PHE A 36 11.90 0.93 7.07
C PHE A 36 13.17 0.23 7.55
N TYR A 37 13.10 -0.53 8.63
CA TYR A 37 14.20 -1.35 9.11
C TYR A 37 14.64 -2.39 8.08
N ALA A 38 13.70 -3.10 7.45
CA ALA A 38 13.98 -4.07 6.40
C ALA A 38 14.69 -3.43 5.19
N ARG A 39 14.27 -2.25 4.75
CA ARG A 39 14.91 -1.49 3.67
C ARG A 39 16.34 -1.09 4.03
N SER A 40 16.57 -0.59 5.25
CA SER A 40 17.89 -0.22 5.75
C SER A 40 18.84 -1.43 5.78
N VAL A 41 18.42 -2.55 6.38
CA VAL A 41 19.23 -3.77 6.46
C VAL A 41 19.55 -4.37 5.08
N GLN A 42 18.62 -4.28 4.15
CA GLN A 42 18.81 -4.76 2.77
C GLN A 42 19.63 -3.81 1.91
N ARG A 43 19.98 -2.61 2.43
CA ARG A 43 20.67 -1.52 1.70
C ARG A 43 19.97 -1.17 0.37
N VAL A 44 18.64 -1.25 0.35
CA VAL A 44 17.83 -0.88 -0.79
C VAL A 44 17.43 0.58 -0.65
N ALA A 45 17.66 1.39 -1.69
CA ALA A 45 17.28 2.80 -1.70
C ALA A 45 15.78 2.97 -1.44
N TYR A 46 15.45 3.95 -0.61
CA TYR A 46 14.07 4.36 -0.39
C TYR A 46 13.46 4.89 -1.68
N ALA A 47 12.21 4.56 -1.92
CA ALA A 47 11.48 4.98 -3.10
C ALA A 47 10.16 5.66 -2.72
N ILE A 48 9.46 6.22 -3.71
CA ILE A 48 8.20 6.95 -3.49
C ILE A 48 7.16 6.06 -2.78
N ASP A 49 7.15 4.75 -3.06
CA ASP A 49 6.28 3.77 -2.38
C ASP A 49 6.51 3.71 -0.86
N ASP A 50 7.74 3.95 -0.40
CA ASP A 50 8.06 3.96 1.03
C ASP A 50 7.60 5.28 1.70
N TYR A 51 7.70 6.40 0.99
CA TYR A 51 7.26 7.70 1.53
C TYR A 51 5.74 7.83 1.58
N LEU A 52 5.00 7.24 0.64
CA LEU A 52 3.53 7.29 0.61
C LEU A 52 2.85 6.55 1.76
N ILE A 53 3.55 5.60 2.40
CA ILE A 53 2.99 4.89 3.55
C ILE A 53 2.99 5.74 4.83
N ILE A 54 3.86 6.76 4.91
CA ILE A 54 3.96 7.65 6.08
C ILE A 54 2.67 8.47 6.26
N PRO A 55 2.17 9.23 5.25
CA PRO A 55 0.91 9.95 5.39
C PRO A 55 -0.27 9.02 5.67
N SER A 56 -0.30 7.80 5.08
CA SER A 56 -1.34 6.81 5.40
C SER A 56 -1.30 6.39 6.87
N LEU A 57 -0.10 6.16 7.42
CA LEU A 57 0.06 5.81 8.83
C LEU A 57 -0.39 6.97 9.73
N ILE A 58 0.07 8.19 9.46
CA ILE A 58 -0.27 9.38 10.26
C ILE A 58 -1.79 9.59 10.25
N ALA A 59 -2.42 9.51 9.09
CA ALA A 59 -3.87 9.66 8.95
C ALA A 59 -4.62 8.54 9.69
N SER A 60 -4.15 7.29 9.64
CA SER A 60 -4.76 6.15 10.35
C SER A 60 -4.61 6.25 11.87
N LEU A 61 -3.48 6.76 12.36
CA LEU A 61 -3.31 7.06 13.78
C LEU A 61 -4.24 8.22 14.21
N GLY A 62 -4.37 9.24 13.38
CA GLY A 62 -5.32 10.34 13.56
C GLY A 62 -6.77 9.85 13.61
N GLN A 63 -7.13 8.92 12.73
CA GLN A 63 -8.46 8.28 12.72
C GLN A 63 -8.71 7.48 14.00
N SER A 64 -7.74 6.70 14.46
CA SER A 64 -7.84 5.95 15.72
C SER A 64 -8.01 6.89 16.93
N ALA A 65 -7.24 7.97 16.97
CA ALA A 65 -7.39 9.01 18.00
C ALA A 65 -8.76 9.69 17.94
N LEU A 66 -9.24 9.99 16.73
CA LEU A 66 -10.57 10.58 16.52
C LEU A 66 -11.68 9.67 17.05
N TYR A 67 -11.64 8.37 16.80
CA TYR A 67 -12.63 7.44 17.36
C TYR A 67 -12.59 7.44 18.89
N ILE A 68 -11.41 7.44 19.53
CA ILE A 68 -11.27 7.51 20.98
C ILE A 68 -11.87 8.81 21.53
N ILE A 69 -11.66 9.93 20.84
CA ILE A 69 -12.24 11.24 21.20
C ILE A 69 -13.76 11.18 21.07
N LEU A 70 -14.31 10.62 19.98
CA LEU A 70 -15.73 10.52 19.75
C LEU A 70 -16.44 9.61 20.76
N LEU A 71 -15.79 8.54 21.22
CA LEU A 71 -16.32 7.70 22.30
C LEU A 71 -16.46 8.48 23.61
N LYS A 72 -15.52 9.38 23.91
CA LYS A 72 -15.51 10.15 25.18
C LYS A 72 -16.38 11.40 25.13
N ILE A 73 -16.31 12.18 24.05
CA ILE A 73 -16.90 13.52 23.96
C ILE A 73 -18.14 13.52 23.04
N GLY A 74 -18.14 12.70 21.97
CA GLY A 74 -19.21 12.63 20.99
C GLY A 74 -20.39 11.72 21.37
N GLY A 75 -20.25 10.92 22.45
CA GLY A 75 -21.29 9.98 22.85
C GLY A 75 -21.45 8.79 21.90
N LEU A 76 -20.43 8.51 21.08
CA LEU A 76 -20.41 7.32 20.23
C LEU A 76 -20.47 6.06 21.11
N GLY A 77 -21.29 5.07 20.75
CA GLY A 77 -21.49 3.85 21.56
C GLY A 77 -22.63 3.89 22.53
N TYR A 78 -23.30 5.04 22.67
CA TYR A 78 -24.58 5.18 23.34
C TYR A 78 -25.72 5.19 22.33
N HIS A 79 -26.95 4.86 22.78
CA HIS A 79 -28.13 5.00 21.93
C HIS A 79 -28.41 6.47 21.57
N LEU A 80 -28.95 6.70 20.37
CA LEU A 80 -29.18 8.04 19.83
C LEU A 80 -30.06 8.90 20.80
N GLU A 81 -31.06 8.31 21.44
CA GLU A 81 -31.96 9.01 22.39
C GLU A 81 -31.18 9.64 23.55
N TYR A 82 -30.13 8.96 24.05
CA TYR A 82 -29.26 9.50 25.10
C TYR A 82 -28.41 10.66 24.60
N VAL A 83 -27.87 10.53 23.39
CA VAL A 83 -26.97 11.55 22.80
C VAL A 83 -27.77 12.82 22.45
N MET A 84 -29.00 12.68 22.00
CA MET A 84 -29.90 13.81 21.68
C MET A 84 -30.24 14.68 22.89
N GLN A 85 -30.15 14.17 24.12
CA GLN A 85 -30.35 14.97 25.33
C GLN A 85 -29.29 16.05 25.55
N THR A 86 -28.11 15.89 24.86
CA THR A 86 -26.97 16.83 24.97
C THR A 86 -26.61 17.34 23.58
N PRO A 87 -27.09 18.52 23.14
CA PRO A 87 -26.84 19.02 21.77
C PRO A 87 -25.36 19.14 21.41
N GLU A 88 -24.49 19.46 22.38
CA GLU A 88 -23.05 19.56 22.17
C GLU A 88 -22.43 18.23 21.76
N LYS A 89 -22.89 17.10 22.33
CA LYS A 89 -22.38 15.76 21.96
C LYS A 89 -22.73 15.44 20.51
N LEU A 90 -23.94 15.79 20.08
CA LEU A 90 -24.41 15.58 18.71
C LEU A 90 -23.56 16.37 17.71
N VAL A 91 -23.32 17.66 18.00
CA VAL A 91 -22.44 18.52 17.15
C VAL A 91 -21.02 17.95 17.05
N ASN A 92 -20.45 17.53 18.18
CA ASN A 92 -19.11 16.95 18.21
C ASN A 92 -19.05 15.62 17.44
N LEU A 93 -20.09 14.78 17.55
CA LEU A 93 -20.22 13.54 16.80
C LEU A 93 -20.25 13.83 15.29
N GLN A 94 -21.08 14.75 14.83
CA GLN A 94 -21.20 15.10 13.42
C GLN A 94 -19.88 15.66 12.85
N LYS A 95 -19.22 16.57 13.56
CA LYS A 95 -17.90 17.07 13.18
C LYS A 95 -16.88 15.93 13.05
N GLY A 96 -16.89 15.00 13.99
CA GLY A 96 -16.00 13.86 13.97
C GLY A 96 -16.28 12.89 12.82
N LEU A 97 -17.55 12.65 12.47
CA LEU A 97 -17.90 11.80 11.33
C LEU A 97 -17.44 12.43 10.00
N VAL A 98 -17.58 13.75 9.83
CA VAL A 98 -17.04 14.48 8.66
C VAL A 98 -15.53 14.37 8.60
N ALA A 99 -14.84 14.59 9.72
CA ALA A 99 -13.39 14.46 9.80
C ALA A 99 -12.93 13.01 9.46
N ASN A 100 -13.66 12.00 9.94
CA ASN A 100 -13.39 10.60 9.61
C ASN A 100 -13.51 10.32 8.11
N GLN A 101 -14.51 10.85 7.43
CA GLN A 101 -14.67 10.70 5.97
C GLN A 101 -13.49 11.29 5.20
N ILE A 102 -13.00 12.47 5.65
CA ILE A 102 -11.84 13.14 5.04
C ILE A 102 -10.57 12.31 5.26
N LEU A 103 -10.38 11.73 6.44
CA LEU A 103 -9.18 10.94 6.75
C LEU A 103 -9.15 9.59 6.02
N ASP A 104 -10.28 8.86 5.97
CA ASP A 104 -10.36 7.48 5.54
C ASP A 104 -9.89 7.28 4.08
N PHE A 105 -10.74 7.60 3.09
CA PHE A 105 -10.42 7.32 1.69
C PHE A 105 -9.27 8.16 1.14
N PRO A 106 -9.27 9.52 1.27
CA PRO A 106 -8.25 10.34 0.64
C PRO A 106 -6.85 10.17 1.21
N PHE A 107 -6.73 10.04 2.54
CA PHE A 107 -5.43 10.08 3.21
C PHE A 107 -4.93 8.72 3.73
N ILE A 108 -5.81 7.73 3.96
CA ILE A 108 -5.39 6.40 4.39
C ILE A 108 -5.38 5.44 3.20
N VAL A 109 -6.54 5.24 2.57
CA VAL A 109 -6.75 4.18 1.57
C VAL A 109 -6.02 4.51 0.27
N THR A 110 -6.17 5.74 -0.24
CA THR A 110 -5.59 6.14 -1.53
C THR A 110 -4.06 6.06 -1.56
N PRO A 111 -3.30 6.67 -0.62
CA PRO A 111 -1.84 6.59 -0.66
C PRO A 111 -1.33 5.16 -0.43
N ALA A 112 -2.00 4.36 0.42
CA ALA A 112 -1.63 2.97 0.64
C ALA A 112 -1.81 2.13 -0.64
N LYS A 113 -2.93 2.26 -1.37
CA LYS A 113 -3.15 1.59 -2.67
C LYS A 113 -2.13 2.02 -3.72
N ILE A 114 -1.82 3.31 -3.80
CA ILE A 114 -0.79 3.82 -4.72
C ILE A 114 0.59 3.26 -4.35
N SER A 115 0.94 3.16 -3.06
CA SER A 115 2.18 2.51 -2.60
C SER A 115 2.28 1.06 -3.10
N ILE A 116 1.21 0.28 -3.00
CA ILE A 116 1.16 -1.11 -3.52
C ILE A 116 1.37 -1.13 -5.04
N LEU A 117 0.69 -0.26 -5.79
CA LEU A 117 0.80 -0.19 -7.25
C LEU A 117 2.21 0.19 -7.70
N LEU A 118 2.85 1.19 -7.04
CA LEU A 118 4.23 1.58 -7.34
C LEU A 118 5.22 0.45 -7.04
N PHE A 119 4.99 -0.28 -5.94
CA PHE A 119 5.77 -1.46 -5.63
C PHE A 119 5.62 -2.54 -6.73
N TYR A 120 4.42 -2.77 -7.24
CA TYR A 120 4.19 -3.70 -8.35
C TYR A 120 4.88 -3.27 -9.64
N ILE A 121 4.83 -1.97 -9.99
CA ILE A 121 5.54 -1.41 -11.16
C ILE A 121 7.05 -1.64 -11.06
N ARG A 122 7.59 -1.62 -9.84
CA ARG A 122 9.01 -1.88 -9.57
C ARG A 122 9.40 -3.34 -9.78
N ILE A 123 8.50 -4.28 -9.45
CA ILE A 123 8.75 -5.73 -9.61
C ILE A 123 8.52 -6.17 -11.06
N PHE A 124 7.43 -5.70 -11.66
CA PHE A 124 7.03 -6.11 -13.01
C PHE A 124 7.39 -5.04 -14.04
N SER A 125 8.49 -5.26 -14.77
CA SER A 125 9.03 -4.27 -15.74
C SER A 125 8.35 -4.31 -17.12
N THR A 126 7.35 -5.17 -17.34
CA THR A 126 6.67 -5.29 -18.63
C THR A 126 5.84 -4.05 -18.97
N PRO A 127 5.91 -3.48 -20.20
CA PRO A 127 5.23 -2.23 -20.52
C PRO A 127 3.70 -2.35 -20.39
N LYS A 128 3.12 -3.50 -20.74
CA LYS A 128 1.68 -3.76 -20.60
C LYS A 128 1.23 -3.71 -19.12
N PHE A 129 2.01 -4.31 -18.22
CA PHE A 129 1.70 -4.27 -16.79
C PHE A 129 1.75 -2.84 -16.25
N ARG A 130 2.78 -2.09 -16.61
CA ARG A 130 2.94 -0.69 -16.16
C ARG A 130 1.79 0.18 -16.62
N MET A 131 1.33 0.02 -17.86
CA MET A 131 0.17 0.75 -18.38
C MET A 131 -1.09 0.45 -17.56
N ILE A 132 -1.39 -0.84 -17.29
CA ILE A 132 -2.54 -1.23 -16.46
C ILE A 132 -2.41 -0.65 -15.05
N ALA A 133 -1.22 -0.73 -14.44
CA ALA A 133 -0.99 -0.23 -13.10
C ALA A 133 -1.17 1.30 -13.01
N TYR A 134 -0.72 2.07 -14.00
CA TYR A 134 -0.97 3.52 -14.06
C TYR A 134 -2.45 3.84 -14.25
N THR A 135 -3.17 3.09 -15.09
CA THR A 135 -4.62 3.28 -15.28
C THR A 135 -5.38 3.04 -13.99
N VAL A 136 -5.09 1.92 -13.28
CA VAL A 136 -5.71 1.65 -11.98
C VAL A 136 -5.32 2.70 -10.95
N GLY A 137 -4.06 3.15 -10.94
CA GLY A 137 -3.59 4.22 -10.07
C GLY A 137 -4.31 5.54 -10.30
N PHE A 138 -4.57 5.89 -11.56
CA PHE A 138 -5.36 7.08 -11.90
C PHE A 138 -6.82 6.97 -11.42
N ILE A 139 -7.44 5.79 -11.56
CA ILE A 139 -8.79 5.54 -11.04
C ILE A 139 -8.82 5.69 -9.50
N VAL A 140 -7.84 5.12 -8.81
CA VAL A 140 -7.72 5.22 -7.34
C VAL A 140 -7.53 6.67 -6.89
N LEU A 141 -6.67 7.45 -7.56
CA LEU A 141 -6.48 8.86 -7.28
C LEU A 141 -7.75 9.68 -7.54
N GLY A 142 -8.39 9.47 -8.68
CA GLY A 142 -9.63 10.15 -9.04
C GLY A 142 -10.75 9.85 -8.04
N HIS A 143 -10.88 8.61 -7.61
CA HIS A 143 -11.83 8.21 -6.56
C HIS A 143 -11.52 8.91 -5.23
N GLY A 144 -10.25 8.91 -4.77
CA GLY A 144 -9.86 9.56 -3.53
C GLY A 144 -10.11 11.08 -3.54
N ILE A 145 -9.77 11.75 -4.65
CA ILE A 145 -10.04 13.17 -4.83
C ILE A 145 -11.54 13.44 -4.87
N GLY A 146 -12.32 12.64 -5.59
CA GLY A 146 -13.78 12.76 -5.66
C GLY A 146 -14.43 12.63 -4.28
N VAL A 147 -14.00 11.64 -3.49
CA VAL A 147 -14.49 11.45 -2.11
C VAL A 147 -14.09 12.62 -1.21
N LEU A 148 -12.89 13.17 -1.35
CA LEU A 148 -12.45 14.34 -0.59
C LEU A 148 -13.36 15.55 -0.84
N PHE A 149 -13.59 15.88 -2.11
CA PHE A 149 -14.48 17.00 -2.45
C PHE A 149 -15.92 16.74 -2.00
N ALA A 150 -16.43 15.53 -2.18
CA ALA A 150 -17.77 15.19 -1.72
C ALA A 150 -17.90 15.24 -0.19
N ALA A 151 -16.88 14.83 0.56
CA ALA A 151 -16.88 14.92 2.03
C ALA A 151 -16.83 16.37 2.54
N ILE A 152 -16.09 17.26 1.85
CA ILE A 152 -16.01 18.67 2.23
C ILE A 152 -17.31 19.41 1.87
N PHE A 153 -17.82 19.20 0.66
CA PHE A 153 -18.97 19.91 0.11
C PHE A 153 -20.30 19.16 0.24
N GLN A 154 -20.40 18.26 1.23
CA GLN A 154 -21.61 17.46 1.44
C GLN A 154 -22.83 18.29 1.81
N CYS A 155 -22.63 19.50 2.33
CA CYS A 155 -23.71 20.43 2.70
C CYS A 155 -23.42 21.84 2.19
N SER A 156 -24.48 22.60 1.89
CA SER A 156 -24.42 24.00 1.52
C SER A 156 -25.31 24.83 2.48
N PRO A 157 -24.70 25.72 3.27
CA PRO A 157 -23.27 25.92 3.51
C PRO A 157 -22.61 24.73 4.23
N VAL A 158 -21.29 24.57 4.13
CA VAL A 158 -20.53 23.45 4.72
C VAL A 158 -20.82 23.30 6.23
N GLN A 159 -20.97 24.41 6.95
CA GLN A 159 -21.27 24.44 8.39
C GLN A 159 -22.60 23.73 8.74
N TYR A 160 -23.55 23.67 7.81
CA TYR A 160 -24.81 22.96 7.99
C TYR A 160 -24.65 21.45 8.24
N ALA A 161 -23.48 20.90 7.96
CA ALA A 161 -23.17 19.50 8.27
C ALA A 161 -23.25 19.20 9.78
N TRP A 162 -22.88 20.15 10.63
CA TRP A 162 -22.89 20.01 12.10
C TRP A 162 -23.76 21.04 12.84
N ASP A 163 -24.18 22.11 12.17
CA ASP A 163 -25.04 23.12 12.72
C ASP A 163 -26.35 23.21 11.90
N LYS A 164 -27.34 22.48 12.34
CA LYS A 164 -28.67 22.42 11.69
C LYS A 164 -29.55 23.64 11.98
N THR A 165 -29.08 24.61 12.79
CA THR A 165 -29.85 25.84 13.09
C THR A 165 -29.81 26.84 11.93
N ILE A 166 -28.88 26.69 10.99
CA ILE A 166 -28.71 27.57 9.83
C ILE A 166 -29.93 27.45 8.90
N GLN A 167 -30.66 28.54 8.71
CA GLN A 167 -31.84 28.56 7.83
C GLN A 167 -31.40 28.44 6.35
N GLY A 168 -32.12 27.62 5.59
CA GLY A 168 -31.85 27.42 4.16
C GLY A 168 -30.70 26.48 3.85
N GLY A 169 -30.08 25.86 4.85
CA GLY A 169 -29.08 24.86 4.64
C GLY A 169 -29.63 23.55 4.06
N SER A 170 -28.90 22.93 3.15
CA SER A 170 -29.24 21.63 2.58
C SER A 170 -28.00 20.75 2.48
N CYS A 171 -28.20 19.44 2.63
CA CYS A 171 -27.15 18.45 2.38
C CYS A 171 -27.63 17.47 1.31
N PHE A 172 -26.69 16.89 0.57
CA PHE A 172 -27.04 15.75 -0.28
C PHE A 172 -27.34 14.50 0.58
N ASP A 173 -27.91 13.49 -0.04
CA ASP A 173 -28.21 12.23 0.64
C ASP A 173 -26.91 11.51 1.04
N GLN A 174 -26.56 11.62 2.32
CA GLN A 174 -25.35 10.98 2.87
C GLN A 174 -25.40 9.46 2.79
N GLN A 175 -26.58 8.87 2.90
CA GLN A 175 -26.73 7.41 2.78
C GLN A 175 -26.44 6.95 1.34
N ALA A 176 -26.96 7.67 0.36
CA ALA A 176 -26.65 7.41 -1.04
C ALA A 176 -25.13 7.57 -1.30
N PHE A 177 -24.50 8.59 -0.73
CA PHE A 177 -23.07 8.81 -0.84
C PHE A 177 -22.26 7.60 -0.38
N TYR A 178 -22.47 7.12 0.84
CA TYR A 178 -21.76 5.95 1.36
C TYR A 178 -22.03 4.68 0.53
N ARG A 179 -23.24 4.55 0.02
CA ARG A 179 -23.64 3.44 -0.84
C ARG A 179 -22.89 3.44 -2.17
N TYR A 180 -22.63 4.61 -2.76
CA TYR A 180 -21.94 4.73 -4.05
C TYR A 180 -20.42 4.84 -3.95
N VAL A 181 -19.86 5.25 -2.83
CA VAL A 181 -18.41 5.32 -2.59
C VAL A 181 -17.80 3.93 -2.41
N SER A 182 -18.52 2.99 -1.77
CA SER A 182 -17.98 1.65 -1.46
C SER A 182 -17.73 0.76 -2.68
N PRO A 183 -18.61 0.65 -3.70
CA PRO A 183 -18.39 -0.24 -4.85
C PRO A 183 -17.12 0.08 -5.66
N PRO A 184 -16.79 1.33 -6.04
CA PRO A 184 -15.52 1.63 -6.70
C PRO A 184 -14.30 1.29 -5.85
N ASN A 185 -14.38 1.46 -4.52
CA ASN A 185 -13.32 1.07 -3.60
C ASN A 185 -13.06 -0.44 -3.66
N ILE A 186 -14.11 -1.26 -3.54
CA ILE A 186 -14.04 -2.72 -3.63
C ILE A 186 -13.53 -3.16 -5.00
N LEU A 187 -14.01 -2.53 -6.09
CA LEU A 187 -13.56 -2.84 -7.44
C LEU A 187 -12.06 -2.61 -7.60
N THR A 188 -11.54 -1.47 -7.09
CA THR A 188 -10.11 -1.19 -7.16
C THR A 188 -9.29 -2.16 -6.31
N ASP A 189 -9.80 -2.64 -5.15
CA ASP A 189 -9.15 -3.68 -4.36
C ASP A 189 -9.02 -4.98 -5.14
N VAL A 190 -10.11 -5.44 -5.77
CA VAL A 190 -10.12 -6.64 -6.60
C VAL A 190 -9.16 -6.50 -7.80
N LEU A 191 -9.15 -5.34 -8.46
CA LEU A 191 -8.25 -5.08 -9.60
C LEU A 191 -6.77 -5.12 -9.16
N ILE A 192 -6.42 -4.50 -8.03
CA ILE A 192 -5.05 -4.51 -7.49
C ILE A 192 -4.62 -5.94 -7.14
N LEU A 193 -5.51 -6.76 -6.58
CA LEU A 193 -5.23 -8.15 -6.28
C LEU A 193 -5.11 -9.02 -7.54
N ALA A 194 -6.02 -8.86 -8.50
CA ALA A 194 -6.05 -9.69 -9.71
C ALA A 194 -4.87 -9.39 -10.65
N MET A 195 -4.39 -8.13 -10.67
CA MET A 195 -3.37 -7.65 -11.61
C MET A 195 -2.08 -8.50 -11.64
N PRO A 196 -1.45 -8.89 -10.51
CA PRO A 196 -0.21 -9.65 -10.55
C PRO A 196 -0.39 -11.13 -10.91
N LEU A 197 -1.59 -11.70 -10.76
CA LEU A 197 -1.84 -13.14 -10.94
C LEU A 197 -1.39 -13.69 -12.30
N PRO A 198 -1.81 -13.12 -13.46
CA PRO A 198 -1.44 -13.67 -14.76
C PRO A 198 0.06 -13.53 -15.05
N PHE A 199 0.73 -12.57 -14.43
CA PHE A 199 2.18 -12.35 -14.61
C PHE A 199 3.00 -13.32 -13.76
N VAL A 200 2.53 -13.62 -12.55
CA VAL A 200 3.21 -14.57 -11.63
C VAL A 200 3.16 -15.99 -12.16
N TRP A 201 2.05 -16.41 -12.77
CA TRP A 201 1.92 -17.75 -13.31
C TRP A 201 2.77 -17.98 -14.56
N LYS A 202 3.04 -16.94 -15.34
CA LYS A 202 3.87 -17.01 -16.56
C LYS A 202 5.36 -16.83 -16.29
N LEU A 203 5.74 -16.26 -15.16
CA LEU A 203 7.14 -15.91 -14.86
C LEU A 203 7.74 -16.89 -13.85
N HIS A 204 8.92 -17.40 -14.15
CA HIS A 204 9.74 -18.20 -13.22
C HIS A 204 10.35 -17.29 -12.14
N THR A 205 9.52 -16.72 -11.27
CA THR A 205 9.96 -15.85 -10.18
C THR A 205 10.55 -16.66 -9.03
N ARG A 206 11.50 -16.04 -8.29
CA ARG A 206 12.09 -16.65 -7.10
C ARG A 206 11.00 -16.97 -6.07
N MET A 207 11.12 -18.12 -5.40
CA MET A 207 10.15 -18.55 -4.37
C MET A 207 9.85 -17.49 -3.30
N THR A 208 10.86 -16.68 -2.93
CA THR A 208 10.69 -15.56 -1.98
C THR A 208 9.68 -14.52 -2.47
N GLN A 209 9.71 -14.19 -3.75
CA GLN A 209 8.77 -13.23 -4.35
C GLN A 209 7.36 -13.81 -4.46
N LYS A 210 7.24 -15.11 -4.81
CA LYS A 210 5.94 -15.82 -4.82
C LYS A 210 5.28 -15.78 -3.45
N LEU A 211 6.01 -16.10 -2.39
CA LEU A 211 5.49 -16.11 -1.03
C LEU A 211 5.10 -14.71 -0.53
N ALA A 212 5.92 -13.69 -0.83
CA ALA A 212 5.56 -12.30 -0.52
C ALA A 212 4.24 -11.89 -1.19
N LEU A 213 4.09 -12.25 -2.46
CA LEU A 213 2.89 -11.93 -3.23
C LEU A 213 1.66 -12.70 -2.74
N THR A 214 1.82 -13.98 -2.35
CA THR A 214 0.76 -14.77 -1.72
C THR A 214 0.29 -14.13 -0.41
N GLY A 215 1.22 -13.63 0.40
CA GLY A 215 0.88 -12.90 1.63
C GLY A 215 0.06 -11.63 1.36
N VAL A 216 0.46 -10.82 0.36
CA VAL A 216 -0.30 -9.64 -0.06
C VAL A 216 -1.69 -10.05 -0.57
N PHE A 217 -1.79 -11.16 -1.30
CA PHE A 217 -3.06 -11.64 -1.82
C PHE A 217 -4.03 -12.07 -0.71
N ILE A 218 -3.52 -12.79 0.30
CA ILE A 218 -4.34 -13.20 1.46
C ILE A 218 -4.81 -11.98 2.24
N LEU A 219 -3.88 -11.06 2.60
CA LEU A 219 -4.23 -9.87 3.35
C LEU A 219 -5.14 -8.93 2.55
N GLY A 220 -4.85 -8.73 1.26
CA GLY A 220 -5.70 -7.92 0.40
C GLY A 220 -7.11 -8.52 0.23
N GLY A 221 -7.22 -9.84 0.15
CA GLY A 221 -8.50 -10.55 0.15
C GLY A 221 -9.28 -10.31 1.46
N LEU A 222 -8.62 -10.36 2.61
CA LEU A 222 -9.23 -10.00 3.89
C LEU A 222 -9.68 -8.53 3.92
N GLY A 223 -8.89 -7.61 3.34
CA GLY A 223 -9.27 -6.21 3.18
C GLY A 223 -10.52 -6.04 2.34
N THR A 224 -10.61 -6.74 1.20
CA THR A 224 -11.80 -6.74 0.34
C THR A 224 -13.04 -7.26 1.09
N VAL A 225 -12.90 -8.31 1.90
CA VAL A 225 -14.00 -8.82 2.76
C VAL A 225 -14.41 -7.75 3.77
N ALA A 226 -13.47 -7.07 4.43
CA ALA A 226 -13.79 -5.99 5.37
C ALA A 226 -14.55 -4.84 4.69
N SER A 227 -14.15 -4.44 3.46
CA SER A 227 -14.86 -3.43 2.67
C SER A 227 -16.28 -3.85 2.31
N ILE A 228 -16.50 -5.14 1.97
CA ILE A 228 -17.84 -5.69 1.68
C ILE A 228 -18.69 -5.69 2.95
N LEU A 229 -18.16 -6.13 4.08
CA LEU A 229 -18.88 -6.12 5.36
C LEU A 229 -19.26 -4.70 5.77
N ARG A 230 -18.36 -3.73 5.60
CA ARG A 230 -18.66 -2.32 5.82
C ARG A 230 -19.81 -1.84 4.93
N MET A 231 -19.78 -2.18 3.64
CA MET A 231 -20.85 -1.84 2.71
C MET A 231 -22.19 -2.45 3.11
N THR A 232 -22.23 -3.72 3.55
CA THR A 232 -23.49 -4.39 3.95
C THR A 232 -24.14 -3.73 5.16
N ILE A 233 -23.35 -3.20 6.11
CA ILE A 233 -23.87 -2.47 7.28
C ILE A 233 -24.64 -1.23 6.84
N PHE A 234 -24.22 -0.54 5.78
CA PHE A 234 -24.95 0.62 5.25
C PHE A 234 -26.27 0.27 4.57
N PHE A 235 -26.46 -0.98 4.14
CA PHE A 235 -27.70 -1.45 3.54
C PHE A 235 -28.69 -1.99 4.58
N GLN A 236 -28.29 -2.21 5.83
CA GLN A 236 -29.16 -2.69 6.89
C GLN A 236 -29.97 -1.52 7.46
N GLU A 237 -31.28 -1.70 7.58
CA GLU A 237 -32.21 -0.66 8.07
C GLU A 237 -31.88 -0.17 9.49
N ASN A 238 -31.24 -1.02 10.30
CA ASN A 238 -30.88 -0.68 11.68
C ASN A 238 -29.85 0.47 11.79
N ALA A 239 -29.02 0.69 10.75
CA ALA A 239 -28.07 1.81 10.70
C ALA A 239 -28.77 3.19 10.64
N LEU A 240 -30.06 3.23 10.24
CA LEU A 240 -30.86 4.44 10.15
C LEU A 240 -31.66 4.72 11.42
N THR A 241 -32.04 3.67 12.16
CA THR A 241 -32.81 3.83 13.39
C THR A 241 -31.96 4.30 14.57
N ASP A 242 -30.73 3.79 14.67
CA ASP A 242 -29.77 4.17 15.71
C ASP A 242 -28.35 4.32 15.16
N PRO A 243 -28.06 5.43 14.45
CA PRO A 243 -26.77 5.62 13.79
C PRO A 243 -25.59 5.69 14.78
N THR A 244 -25.79 6.11 16.02
CA THR A 244 -24.74 6.21 17.03
C THR A 244 -24.28 4.83 17.52
N TRP A 245 -25.20 3.90 17.66
CA TRP A 245 -24.92 2.51 18.01
C TRP A 245 -24.35 1.72 16.83
N ALA A 246 -24.97 1.83 15.66
CA ALA A 246 -24.53 1.17 14.44
C ALA A 246 -23.12 1.63 13.97
N SER A 247 -22.77 2.88 14.26
CA SER A 247 -21.44 3.44 13.91
C SER A 247 -20.29 2.76 14.64
N ILE A 248 -20.50 2.03 15.74
CA ILE A 248 -19.46 1.25 16.39
C ILE A 248 -18.98 0.11 15.49
N ASN A 249 -19.90 -0.70 14.98
CA ASN A 249 -19.55 -1.79 14.06
C ASN A 249 -18.93 -1.26 12.78
N LEU A 250 -19.47 -0.17 12.25
CA LEU A 250 -18.91 0.50 11.08
C LEU A 250 -17.48 0.99 11.33
N GLY A 251 -17.24 1.64 12.48
CA GLY A 251 -15.92 2.11 12.89
C GLY A 251 -14.90 0.97 13.05
N ILE A 252 -15.31 -0.15 13.66
CA ILE A 252 -14.46 -1.34 13.79
C ILE A 252 -13.99 -1.83 12.41
N TRP A 253 -14.90 -2.02 11.46
CA TRP A 253 -14.54 -2.50 10.13
C TRP A 253 -13.70 -1.47 9.35
N THR A 254 -13.96 -0.19 9.54
CA THR A 254 -13.16 0.90 8.93
C THR A 254 -11.71 0.87 9.44
N VAL A 255 -11.50 0.73 10.75
CA VAL A 255 -10.16 0.64 11.34
C VAL A 255 -9.44 -0.64 10.92
N ILE A 256 -10.15 -1.77 10.85
CA ILE A 256 -9.60 -3.05 10.37
C ILE A 256 -9.18 -2.95 8.91
N GLU A 257 -10.03 -2.39 8.03
CA GLU A 257 -9.73 -2.17 6.61
C GLU A 257 -8.48 -1.31 6.43
N ALA A 258 -8.43 -0.15 7.11
CA ALA A 258 -7.27 0.73 7.13
C ALA A 258 -6.00 0.02 7.60
N GLY A 259 -6.11 -0.82 8.64
CA GLY A 259 -5.01 -1.64 9.14
C GLY A 259 -4.50 -2.64 8.11
N ILE A 260 -5.39 -3.41 7.54
CA ILE A 260 -5.06 -4.45 6.57
C ILE A 260 -4.37 -3.86 5.33
N ILE A 261 -4.86 -2.73 4.79
CA ILE A 261 -4.26 -2.15 3.59
C ILE A 261 -2.85 -1.62 3.84
N ILE A 262 -2.58 -0.99 4.99
CA ILE A 262 -1.25 -0.53 5.39
C ILE A 262 -0.31 -1.72 5.61
N ILE A 263 -0.76 -2.76 6.31
CA ILE A 263 0.02 -3.99 6.54
C ILE A 263 0.34 -4.67 5.20
N SER A 264 -0.65 -4.79 4.31
CA SER A 264 -0.47 -5.38 2.97
C SER A 264 0.55 -4.62 2.13
N ALA A 265 0.54 -3.28 2.18
CA ALA A 265 1.53 -2.45 1.51
C ALA A 265 2.96 -2.68 2.05
N CYS A 266 3.12 -2.94 3.34
CA CYS A 266 4.42 -3.16 3.99
C CYS A 266 4.99 -4.57 3.78
N LEU A 267 4.13 -5.59 3.66
CA LEU A 267 4.50 -6.99 3.63
C LEU A 267 5.58 -7.35 2.61
N PRO A 268 5.53 -6.90 1.34
CA PRO A 268 6.51 -7.26 0.34
C PRO A 268 7.93 -6.80 0.68
N SER A 269 8.08 -5.67 1.34
CA SER A 269 9.37 -5.10 1.75
C SER A 269 9.95 -5.83 2.97
N ILE A 270 9.10 -6.31 3.86
CA ILE A 270 9.47 -7.02 5.09
C ILE A 270 9.78 -8.50 4.81
N TRP A 271 9.13 -9.08 3.80
CA TRP A 271 9.20 -10.52 3.51
C TRP A 271 10.62 -11.10 3.41
N PRO A 272 11.59 -10.47 2.70
CA PRO A 272 12.96 -10.98 2.65
C PRO A 272 13.64 -11.03 4.03
N LEU A 273 13.26 -10.13 4.94
CA LEU A 273 13.76 -10.12 6.32
C LEU A 273 13.15 -11.29 7.11
N ILE A 274 11.84 -11.51 6.99
CA ILE A 274 11.13 -12.63 7.63
C ILE A 274 11.76 -13.95 7.23
N VAL A 275 12.03 -14.16 5.94
CA VAL A 275 12.64 -15.40 5.43
C VAL A 275 14.07 -15.61 5.97
N ARG A 276 14.82 -14.54 6.24
CA ARG A 276 16.18 -14.63 6.82
C ARG A 276 16.14 -15.01 8.31
N ILE A 277 15.15 -14.55 9.04
CA ILE A 277 14.99 -14.78 10.49
C ILE A 277 14.33 -16.13 10.75
N LEU A 278 13.45 -16.59 9.87
CA LEU A 278 12.76 -17.87 10.03
C LEU A 278 13.75 -19.04 9.85
N PRO A 279 13.90 -19.94 10.83
CA PRO A 279 14.84 -21.06 10.73
C PRO A 279 14.46 -21.96 9.55
N ARG A 280 15.46 -22.33 8.76
CA ARG A 280 15.36 -23.17 7.53
C ARG A 280 14.57 -24.48 7.73
N LYS A 281 14.40 -24.94 8.96
CA LYS A 281 13.66 -26.17 9.29
C LYS A 281 12.17 -26.15 8.90
N LEU A 282 11.54 -24.99 8.83
CA LEU A 282 10.13 -24.86 8.44
C LEU A 282 9.93 -24.85 6.92
N MET A 283 10.94 -24.47 6.14
CA MET A 283 10.86 -24.45 4.68
C MET A 283 11.25 -25.77 4.00
N SER A 284 11.89 -26.69 4.71
CA SER A 284 12.41 -27.93 4.09
C SER A 284 11.38 -29.07 3.95
N LYS A 285 10.18 -28.92 4.46
CA LYS A 285 9.15 -29.99 4.39
C LYS A 285 8.46 -30.16 3.03
N HIS A 286 8.76 -29.31 2.04
CA HIS A 286 8.07 -29.40 0.73
C HIS A 286 8.99 -29.69 -0.45
N SER A 287 10.27 -30.05 -0.20
CA SER A 287 11.22 -30.45 -1.24
C SER A 287 11.78 -31.82 -1.00
N SER A 288 10.94 -32.83 -0.96
CA SER A 288 11.41 -34.22 -0.99
C SER A 288 10.43 -35.13 -1.72
N LYS A 289 10.48 -35.10 -3.04
CA LYS A 289 10.14 -36.24 -3.92
C LYS A 289 10.68 -35.97 -5.32
N THR A 290 12.01 -35.75 -5.42
CA THR A 290 12.69 -36.08 -6.67
C THR A 290 13.28 -37.45 -6.46
N ARG A 291 12.59 -38.42 -7.03
CA ARG A 291 12.95 -39.83 -7.13
C ARG A 291 14.37 -39.90 -7.69
N GLY A 292 15.35 -40.25 -6.82
CA GLY A 292 16.70 -40.56 -7.24
C GLY A 292 16.64 -41.78 -8.18
N HIS A 293 16.85 -41.57 -9.46
CA HIS A 293 17.28 -42.64 -10.33
C HIS A 293 18.70 -43.04 -9.88
N HIS A 294 18.72 -44.11 -9.09
CA HIS A 294 19.94 -44.87 -8.87
C HIS A 294 20.43 -45.39 -10.24
N TYR A 295 21.41 -44.76 -10.81
CA TYR A 295 22.24 -45.40 -11.79
C TYR A 295 23.12 -46.39 -11.04
N THR A 296 22.73 -47.65 -11.10
CA THR A 296 23.60 -48.80 -10.72
C THR A 296 24.74 -48.79 -11.71
N ALA A 297 25.93 -48.34 -11.26
CA ALA A 297 27.17 -48.55 -12.01
C ALA A 297 27.43 -50.05 -11.99
N SER A 298 27.08 -50.74 -13.05
CA SER A 298 27.55 -52.11 -13.31
C SER A 298 29.02 -52.01 -13.63
N ASN A 299 29.84 -52.58 -12.75
CA ASN A 299 31.27 -52.85 -12.96
C ASN A 299 31.43 -53.82 -14.13
N ALA A 300 31.46 -53.35 -15.36
CA ALA A 300 31.96 -54.10 -16.48
C ALA A 300 33.48 -53.97 -16.48
N LYS A 301 34.18 -55.00 -16.03
CA LYS A 301 35.60 -55.16 -16.25
C LYS A 301 35.84 -55.28 -17.77
N VAL A 302 36.30 -54.21 -18.36
CA VAL A 302 36.84 -54.25 -19.74
C VAL A 302 38.20 -54.87 -19.66
N LYS A 303 38.33 -56.09 -20.22
CA LYS A 303 39.63 -56.72 -20.52
C LYS A 303 40.28 -55.85 -21.61
N VAL A 304 41.35 -55.19 -21.29
CA VAL A 304 42.27 -54.59 -22.26
C VAL A 304 42.95 -55.73 -23.00
N GLY A 305 42.54 -55.96 -24.25
CA GLY A 305 43.28 -56.85 -25.19
C GLY A 305 44.36 -56.04 -25.90
N ASP A 306 45.55 -56.66 -25.95
CA ASP A 306 46.70 -56.19 -26.66
C ASP A 306 46.41 -56.01 -28.16
N GLY A 307 46.27 -54.80 -28.61
CA GLY A 307 45.93 -54.47 -30.00
C GLY A 307 46.12 -53.01 -30.40
N PHE A 308 46.69 -52.17 -29.56
CA PHE A 308 46.77 -50.72 -29.85
C PHE A 308 48.23 -50.23 -30.02
N SER A 309 49.11 -51.03 -30.64
CA SER A 309 50.54 -50.67 -30.93
C SER A 309 50.79 -50.41 -32.41
N ARG A 310 49.82 -50.08 -33.25
CA ARG A 310 50.03 -49.80 -34.68
C ARG A 310 49.27 -48.60 -35.26
N LEU A 311 49.05 -47.57 -34.49
CA LEU A 311 48.47 -46.33 -35.00
C LEU A 311 49.14 -45.05 -34.45
N GLY A 312 50.46 -45.18 -34.17
CA GLY A 312 51.30 -44.11 -33.66
C GLY A 312 52.29 -43.52 -34.62
N GLU A 313 52.21 -43.80 -35.93
CA GLU A 313 53.29 -43.46 -36.86
C GLU A 313 52.77 -42.82 -38.16
N ASN A 314 51.89 -41.83 -38.11
CA ASN A 314 51.63 -40.99 -39.27
C ASN A 314 50.83 -39.72 -38.91
N ILE A 315 51.20 -38.99 -37.85
CA ILE A 315 50.76 -37.58 -37.66
C ILE A 315 51.93 -36.80 -37.09
N THR A 316 53.02 -36.73 -37.86
CA THR A 316 54.03 -35.70 -37.73
C THR A 316 54.07 -34.91 -39.03
N GLY A 317 53.33 -33.89 -39.06
CA GLY A 317 53.25 -32.99 -40.19
C GLY A 317 52.11 -32.01 -40.05
N GLU A 318 52.44 -30.78 -39.63
CA GLU A 318 51.62 -29.59 -39.66
C GLU A 318 51.19 -29.09 -38.31
N ALA A 319 52.18 -28.71 -37.50
CA ALA A 319 51.98 -27.90 -36.30
C ALA A 319 52.89 -26.67 -36.34
N ASP A 320 52.70 -25.82 -37.33
CA ASP A 320 53.35 -24.51 -37.41
C ASP A 320 52.35 -23.52 -37.97
N LYS A 321 51.62 -22.88 -37.10
CA LYS A 321 50.99 -21.55 -37.32
C LYS A 321 49.93 -21.22 -36.26
N TRP A 322 50.36 -20.99 -35.01
CA TRP A 322 49.66 -20.09 -34.08
C TRP A 322 50.73 -19.44 -33.19
N PRO A 323 50.93 -18.11 -33.25
CA PRO A 323 51.78 -17.41 -32.30
C PRO A 323 51.01 -17.21 -30.98
N LEU A 324 51.51 -17.83 -29.93
CA LEU A 324 51.26 -17.48 -28.56
C LEU A 324 52.01 -16.19 -28.26
N ASP A 325 51.28 -15.09 -28.11
CA ASP A 325 51.80 -13.88 -27.49
C ASP A 325 51.21 -13.75 -26.08
N MET A 326 51.92 -14.36 -25.17
CA MET A 326 51.76 -14.24 -23.74
C MET A 326 53.02 -13.52 -23.23
N ASN A 327 52.98 -12.21 -23.10
CA ASN A 327 53.68 -11.44 -22.07
C ASN A 327 53.67 -9.93 -22.39
N ARG A 328 52.84 -9.16 -21.68
CA ARG A 328 53.25 -7.79 -21.37
C ARG A 328 52.66 -7.38 -20.02
N SER A 329 53.58 -7.44 -19.08
CA SER A 329 53.54 -6.84 -17.77
C SER A 329 53.37 -5.32 -17.82
N HIS A 330 52.66 -4.80 -16.80
CA HIS A 330 52.88 -3.52 -16.11
C HIS A 330 53.47 -2.35 -16.89
N GLU A 331 52.66 -1.30 -17.05
CA GLU A 331 53.15 0.06 -16.80
C GLU A 331 51.97 1.05 -16.77
N SER A 332 51.85 1.74 -15.63
CA SER A 332 51.06 2.96 -15.49
C SER A 332 51.74 4.12 -16.17
N PRO A 333 51.06 5.04 -16.78
CA PRO A 333 51.54 6.40 -16.89
C PRO A 333 50.62 7.39 -16.15
N SER A 334 51.18 7.93 -15.09
CA SER A 334 50.87 9.27 -14.60
C SER A 334 51.30 10.28 -15.65
N THR A 335 50.39 11.09 -16.15
CA THR A 335 50.79 12.33 -16.83
C THR A 335 49.81 13.44 -16.47
N SER A 336 50.31 14.33 -15.66
CA SER A 336 49.82 15.68 -15.46
C SER A 336 49.97 16.46 -16.77
N ILE A 337 48.92 17.13 -17.23
CA ILE A 337 49.02 18.26 -18.15
C ILE A 337 48.32 19.46 -17.57
N HIS A 338 49.14 20.40 -17.25
CA HIS A 338 48.90 21.78 -16.90
C HIS A 338 48.46 22.60 -18.11
N GLY A 339 47.42 23.40 -17.96
CA GLY A 339 47.29 24.75 -18.56
C GLY A 339 47.04 24.87 -20.04
N GLN A 340 45.88 25.42 -20.39
CA GLN A 340 45.81 26.71 -21.04
C GLN A 340 44.40 27.27 -21.14
N ILE A 341 44.29 28.45 -20.56
CA ILE A 341 43.20 29.43 -20.70
C ILE A 341 43.22 29.92 -22.13
N LEU A 342 42.07 29.98 -22.80
CA LEU A 342 41.79 30.99 -23.80
C LEU A 342 40.29 31.31 -23.81
N SER A 343 40.04 32.52 -23.47
CA SER A 343 38.86 33.34 -23.57
C SER A 343 38.22 33.35 -24.96
N LYS A 344 36.91 33.22 -25.01
CA LYS A 344 36.12 33.98 -25.98
C LYS A 344 34.78 34.33 -25.36
N GLY A 345 34.66 35.59 -24.99
CA GLY A 345 33.42 36.20 -24.57
C GLY A 345 32.54 36.43 -25.81
N GLU A 346 31.26 36.23 -25.60
CA GLU A 346 30.21 36.91 -26.36
C GLU A 346 29.07 37.26 -25.39
N SER A 347 29.03 38.56 -25.15
CA SER A 347 28.00 39.30 -24.49
C SER A 347 26.74 39.34 -25.37
N ILE A 348 25.59 38.89 -24.85
CA ILE A 348 24.30 39.28 -25.41
C ILE A 348 23.51 40.04 -24.35
N SER A 349 23.32 41.26 -24.68
CA SER A 349 22.61 42.40 -24.18
C SER A 349 21.23 42.08 -23.61
N LEU A 350 21.01 42.60 -22.41
CA LEU A 350 19.71 42.98 -21.84
C LEU A 350 19.08 44.05 -22.72
N ARG A 351 17.87 43.80 -23.17
CA ARG A 351 17.00 44.82 -23.73
C ARG A 351 15.66 44.77 -22.98
N SER A 352 15.52 45.76 -22.14
CA SER A 352 14.27 46.25 -21.57
C SER A 352 13.31 46.65 -22.70
N LEU A 353 12.06 46.23 -22.59
CA LEU A 353 10.94 46.97 -23.19
C LEU A 353 9.83 47.06 -22.15
N ASP A 354 9.73 48.26 -21.67
CA ASP A 354 8.65 48.88 -20.93
C ASP A 354 7.49 49.23 -21.88
N GLU A 355 6.30 49.44 -21.30
CA GLU A 355 5.09 50.07 -21.88
C GLU A 355 4.27 49.25 -22.89
N THR A 356 2.99 48.96 -22.63
CA THR A 356 1.88 49.95 -22.66
C THR A 356 0.57 49.31 -22.19
N GLN A 357 -0.15 50.06 -21.37
CA GLN A 357 -1.56 49.93 -21.02
C GLN A 357 -2.47 49.79 -22.26
N GLN A 358 -3.55 49.03 -22.11
CA GLN A 358 -4.88 49.43 -22.57
C GLN A 358 -5.96 48.45 -22.09
N GLU A 359 -6.82 48.91 -21.19
CA GLU A 359 -8.19 48.42 -21.05
C GLU A 359 -9.00 48.65 -22.33
N PRO A 360 -10.03 47.87 -22.57
CA PRO A 360 -11.34 48.50 -22.82
C PRO A 360 -12.47 47.89 -21.98
N ARG A 361 -13.21 48.77 -21.35
CA ARG A 361 -14.62 48.61 -20.98
C ARG A 361 -15.50 48.35 -22.22
N TYR A 362 -16.58 47.67 -21.97
CA TYR A 362 -17.99 47.73 -22.50
C TYR A 362 -18.53 46.29 -22.46
N SER A 363 -19.68 46.00 -22.05
CA SER A 363 -20.97 46.51 -21.51
C SER A 363 -21.67 45.36 -20.83
#